data_0cc7b714eb422a4f26d1ccf1bea118ae
#
_entry.id   0cc7b714eb422a4f26d1ccf1bea118ae
#
_cell.length_a   1.000
_cell.length_b   1.000
_cell.length_c   1.000
_cell.angle_alpha   90.00
_cell.angle_beta   90.00
_cell.angle_gamma   90.00
#
_symmetry.space_group_name_H-M   'P 1'
#
loop_
_entity.id
_entity.type
_entity.pdbx_description
1 polymer ?
#
loop_
_entity_poly.entity_id
_entity_poly.type
_entity_poly.pdbx_seq_one_letter_code
_entity_poly.pdbx_strand_id
1 'polypeptide(L)'
;MSEARGAAASAVPSGGIDADRMRRLYRALLLPRLIEDKALLLLRQGRLSKWFSGMGQEAIAVGVTFALEADDWILPMHRNLGVFTTRGVDLGRLFRQLFGKDGGFTKGRDRTFHFGLLEKRIVGMISHLGATVPVADGLALAAQLRGERRVAATFSGDGGTSEGDFHEAVNLAAVWKLPVLFVIENNQYGLSTPSSEQYACTDLADRGIGYGIPGTVVDGNDVLAVVAAVGRAAARARAGQGPTLLEFKTFRMRGHEEASGTAYVPPQLFEEWGRKDPVARFEQWLAARGLLDDATGDRMRAELKPVIDALVDEALAAPDPRSEEHTSELQSQ
;
A
#
# COMPACT_ATOMS: atom_id res chain seq x y z
N MET A 1 -28.09 8.09 18.94
CA MET A 1 -27.49 7.21 17.93
C MET A 1 -25.98 7.13 18.22
N SER A 2 -25.61 6.33 19.24
CA SER A 2 -24.26 6.29 19.83
C SER A 2 -23.82 4.83 20.07
N GLU A 3 -23.88 3.96 19.05
CA GLU A 3 -23.53 2.54 19.22
C GLU A 3 -22.68 1.99 18.06
N ALA A 4 -21.63 2.71 17.64
CA ALA A 4 -20.66 2.16 16.70
C ALA A 4 -19.20 2.57 17.02
N ARG A 5 -18.90 2.91 18.28
CA ARG A 5 -17.54 3.20 18.74
C ARG A 5 -16.98 2.00 19.51
N GLY A 6 -16.81 0.88 18.84
CA GLY A 6 -16.02 -0.23 19.32
C GLY A 6 -14.75 -0.33 18.50
N ALA A 7 -13.60 -0.05 19.09
CA ALA A 7 -12.32 -0.50 18.53
C ALA A 7 -12.47 -2.00 18.26
N ALA A 8 -12.48 -2.39 16.99
CA ALA A 8 -12.57 -3.79 16.60
C ALA A 8 -11.32 -4.50 17.13
N ALA A 9 -11.44 -5.11 18.30
CA ALA A 9 -10.47 -6.07 18.79
C ALA A 9 -10.23 -7.08 17.67
N SER A 10 -8.99 -7.47 17.43
CA SER A 10 -8.54 -8.40 16.41
C SER A 10 -9.47 -9.64 16.36
N ALA A 11 -10.48 -9.57 15.50
CA ALA A 11 -11.39 -10.69 15.29
C ALA A 11 -10.62 -11.77 14.50
N VAL A 12 -10.13 -12.76 15.23
CA VAL A 12 -9.70 -14.04 14.64
C VAL A 12 -10.90 -14.56 13.85
N PRO A 13 -10.73 -14.92 12.56
CA PRO A 13 -11.82 -15.53 11.79
C PRO A 13 -12.37 -16.73 12.55
N SER A 14 -13.69 -16.90 12.62
CA SER A 14 -14.40 -17.96 13.32
C SER A 14 -14.19 -19.40 12.75
N GLY A 15 -13.40 -19.54 11.70
CA GLY A 15 -12.83 -20.82 11.24
C GLY A 15 -11.38 -20.89 11.70
N GLY A 16 -10.94 -22.03 12.20
CA GLY A 16 -9.64 -22.25 12.81
C GLY A 16 -8.48 -21.55 12.09
N ILE A 17 -7.45 -21.16 12.83
CA ILE A 17 -6.30 -20.42 12.30
C ILE A 17 -5.59 -21.31 11.27
N ASP A 18 -5.65 -20.96 10.00
CA ASP A 18 -4.84 -21.57 8.94
C ASP A 18 -3.39 -21.11 9.08
N ALA A 19 -2.56 -21.99 9.66
CA ALA A 19 -1.16 -21.73 9.95
C ALA A 19 -0.36 -21.38 8.67
N ASP A 20 -0.65 -22.03 7.55
CA ASP A 20 0.06 -21.78 6.31
C ASP A 20 -0.34 -20.44 5.70
N ARG A 21 -1.61 -20.05 5.81
CA ARG A 21 -2.06 -18.72 5.42
C ARG A 21 -1.38 -17.63 6.26
N MET A 22 -1.23 -17.86 7.57
CA MET A 22 -0.55 -16.92 8.47
C MET A 22 0.95 -16.81 8.15
N ARG A 23 1.63 -17.91 7.85
CA ARG A 23 3.04 -17.88 7.42
C ARG A 23 3.21 -17.18 6.08
N ARG A 24 2.29 -17.40 5.12
CA ARG A 24 2.28 -16.66 3.84
C ARG A 24 2.09 -15.16 4.06
N LEU A 25 1.19 -14.76 4.93
CA LEU A 25 0.97 -13.34 5.27
C LEU A 25 2.22 -12.74 5.94
N TYR A 26 2.87 -13.48 6.84
CA TYR A 26 4.11 -13.03 7.46
C TYR A 26 5.24 -12.86 6.43
N ARG A 27 5.42 -13.83 5.53
CA ARG A 27 6.40 -13.71 4.44
C ARG A 27 6.10 -12.53 3.53
N ALA A 28 4.82 -12.28 3.21
CA ALA A 28 4.39 -11.12 2.42
C ALA A 28 4.68 -9.79 3.13
N LEU A 29 4.61 -9.75 4.45
CA LEU A 29 4.92 -8.57 5.26
C LEU A 29 6.43 -8.36 5.42
N LEU A 30 7.19 -9.45 5.55
CA LEU A 30 8.64 -9.42 5.72
C LEU A 30 9.38 -8.99 4.44
N LEU A 31 8.93 -9.43 3.27
CA LEU A 31 9.60 -9.17 2.00
C LEU A 31 9.76 -7.67 1.68
N PRO A 32 8.71 -6.82 1.70
CA PRO A 32 8.86 -5.40 1.49
C PRO A 32 9.76 -4.74 2.54
N ARG A 33 9.74 -5.16 3.82
CA ARG A 33 10.63 -4.65 4.86
C ARG A 33 12.10 -4.90 4.51
N LEU A 34 12.44 -6.10 4.06
CA LEU A 34 13.83 -6.42 3.69
C LEU A 34 14.29 -5.65 2.44
N ILE A 35 13.37 -5.41 1.50
CA ILE A 35 13.66 -4.56 0.33
C ILE A 35 13.84 -3.09 0.77
N GLU A 36 13.02 -2.58 1.69
CA GLU A 36 13.17 -1.25 2.27
C GLU A 36 14.55 -1.06 2.94
N ASP A 37 14.97 -2.02 3.77
CA ASP A 37 16.28 -1.99 4.42
C ASP A 37 17.41 -1.93 3.37
N LYS A 38 17.31 -2.72 2.31
CA LYS A 38 18.29 -2.72 1.20
C LYS A 38 18.24 -1.39 0.43
N ALA A 39 17.06 -0.87 0.13
CA ALA A 39 16.89 0.41 -0.58
C ALA A 39 17.50 1.59 0.19
N LEU A 40 17.34 1.63 1.52
CA LEU A 40 17.94 2.64 2.38
C LEU A 40 19.48 2.57 2.38
N LEU A 41 20.03 1.35 2.38
CA LEU A 41 21.47 1.16 2.27
C LEU A 41 21.99 1.68 0.92
N LEU A 42 21.31 1.33 -0.18
CA LEU A 42 21.67 1.76 -1.53
C LEU A 42 21.55 3.28 -1.72
N LEU A 43 20.54 3.89 -1.10
CA LEU A 43 20.39 5.34 -1.11
C LEU A 43 21.56 6.04 -0.41
N ARG A 44 21.99 5.55 0.78
CA ARG A 44 23.15 6.08 1.50
C ARG A 44 24.46 5.91 0.72
N GLN A 45 24.54 4.89 -0.13
CA GLN A 45 25.69 4.64 -1.02
C GLN A 45 25.62 5.45 -2.32
N GLY A 46 24.56 6.24 -2.54
CA GLY A 46 24.33 7.00 -3.77
C GLY A 46 23.98 6.12 -4.99
N ARG A 47 23.67 4.84 -4.77
CA ARG A 47 23.32 3.88 -5.85
C ARG A 47 21.82 3.92 -6.20
N LEU A 48 20.99 4.43 -5.30
CA LEU A 48 19.59 4.74 -5.52
C LEU A 48 19.39 6.25 -5.36
N SER A 49 18.71 6.90 -6.30
CA SER A 49 18.62 8.37 -6.32
C SER A 49 17.47 8.92 -5.50
N LYS A 50 16.38 8.15 -5.33
CA LYS A 50 15.15 8.60 -4.69
C LYS A 50 14.42 7.42 -4.07
N TRP A 51 13.90 7.60 -2.83
CA TRP A 51 13.10 6.60 -2.17
C TRP A 51 12.03 7.24 -1.28
N PHE A 52 10.81 6.73 -1.42
CA PHE A 52 9.68 7.06 -0.56
C PHE A 52 9.37 5.84 0.29
N SER A 53 9.94 5.77 1.47
CA SER A 53 9.83 4.61 2.33
C SER A 53 8.40 4.38 2.81
N GLY A 54 7.95 3.12 2.74
CA GLY A 54 6.73 2.60 3.36
C GLY A 54 6.99 1.95 4.72
N MET A 55 8.19 2.11 5.29
CA MET A 55 8.56 1.51 6.57
C MET A 55 7.62 1.94 7.69
N GLY A 56 7.10 0.96 8.43
CA GLY A 56 6.11 1.15 9.49
C GLY A 56 4.65 1.13 9.00
N GLN A 57 4.41 1.11 7.69
CA GLN A 57 3.08 1.11 7.07
C GLN A 57 2.80 -0.16 6.24
N GLU A 58 3.72 -1.13 6.26
CA GLU A 58 3.67 -2.33 5.40
C GLU A 58 2.38 -3.13 5.57
N ALA A 59 1.82 -3.15 6.80
CA ALA A 59 0.61 -3.90 7.09
C ALA A 59 -0.59 -3.44 6.25
N ILE A 60 -0.67 -2.16 5.87
CA ILE A 60 -1.77 -1.65 5.04
C ILE A 60 -1.61 -2.16 3.61
N ALA A 61 -0.48 -1.89 2.96
CA ALA A 61 -0.25 -2.28 1.58
C ALA A 61 -0.36 -3.81 1.38
N VAL A 62 0.26 -4.58 2.28
CA VAL A 62 0.22 -6.04 2.27
C VAL A 62 -1.16 -6.57 2.62
N GLY A 63 -1.77 -6.09 3.72
CA GLY A 63 -3.04 -6.59 4.21
C GLY A 63 -4.20 -6.31 3.24
N VAL A 64 -4.24 -5.12 2.63
CA VAL A 64 -5.22 -4.79 1.56
C VAL A 64 -5.06 -5.75 0.39
N THR A 65 -3.83 -5.90 -0.11
CA THR A 65 -3.56 -6.76 -1.27
C THR A 65 -3.84 -8.23 -1.00
N PHE A 66 -3.52 -8.70 0.22
CA PHE A 66 -3.73 -10.08 0.64
C PHE A 66 -5.21 -10.44 0.84
N ALA A 67 -6.04 -9.44 1.16
CA ALA A 67 -7.48 -9.62 1.36
C ALA A 67 -8.29 -9.61 0.06
N LEU A 68 -7.73 -9.03 -1.01
CA LEU A 68 -8.38 -8.90 -2.31
C LEU A 68 -8.16 -10.14 -3.18
N GLU A 69 -9.08 -10.37 -4.11
CA GLU A 69 -8.95 -11.40 -5.12
C GLU A 69 -7.93 -11.01 -6.20
N ALA A 70 -7.40 -12.00 -6.93
CA ALA A 70 -6.33 -11.77 -7.91
C ALA A 70 -6.75 -10.84 -9.05
N ASP A 71 -8.05 -10.81 -9.38
CA ASP A 71 -8.62 -10.00 -10.43
C ASP A 71 -9.24 -8.66 -9.99
N ASP A 72 -9.18 -8.32 -8.70
CA ASP A 72 -9.53 -6.99 -8.22
C ASP A 72 -8.46 -5.98 -8.62
N TRP A 73 -8.92 -4.77 -8.95
CA TRP A 73 -8.04 -3.67 -9.28
C TRP A 73 -7.43 -3.04 -8.03
N ILE A 74 -6.12 -2.74 -8.10
CA ILE A 74 -5.41 -2.00 -7.05
C ILE A 74 -4.71 -0.80 -7.67
N LEU A 75 -4.93 0.36 -7.06
CA LEU A 75 -4.35 1.63 -7.46
C LEU A 75 -3.46 2.14 -6.31
N PRO A 76 -2.17 1.73 -6.27
CA PRO A 76 -1.27 2.06 -5.16
C PRO A 76 -0.75 3.49 -5.23
N MET A 77 -0.14 3.92 -4.12
CA MET A 77 0.69 5.12 -4.02
C MET A 77 2.19 4.79 -4.05
N HIS A 78 3.01 5.82 -3.96
CA HIS A 78 4.47 5.76 -4.00
C HIS A 78 5.14 5.02 -2.82
N ARG A 79 4.41 4.70 -1.73
CA ARG A 79 4.92 3.95 -0.56
C ARG A 79 4.46 2.49 -0.53
N ASN A 80 3.63 2.08 -1.46
CA ASN A 80 2.97 0.79 -1.41
C ASN A 80 3.78 -0.34 -2.06
N LEU A 81 5.07 -0.44 -1.74
CA LEU A 81 5.91 -1.57 -2.18
C LEU A 81 5.24 -2.93 -1.90
N GLY A 82 4.56 -3.05 -0.75
CA GLY A 82 3.83 -4.24 -0.36
C GLY A 82 2.73 -4.68 -1.34
N VAL A 83 2.15 -3.77 -2.13
CA VAL A 83 1.20 -4.12 -3.19
C VAL A 83 1.89 -4.92 -4.28
N PHE A 84 3.04 -4.44 -4.76
CA PHE A 84 3.79 -5.08 -5.85
C PHE A 84 4.34 -6.44 -5.42
N THR A 85 4.93 -6.52 -4.24
CA THR A 85 5.50 -7.77 -3.72
C THR A 85 4.43 -8.83 -3.44
N THR A 86 3.28 -8.44 -2.87
CA THR A 86 2.18 -9.36 -2.56
C THR A 86 1.45 -9.83 -3.83
N ARG A 87 1.38 -9.00 -4.88
CA ARG A 87 0.88 -9.40 -6.21
C ARG A 87 1.87 -10.26 -7.00
N GLY A 88 3.06 -10.53 -6.45
CA GLY A 88 4.08 -11.35 -7.09
C GLY A 88 4.62 -10.72 -8.37
N VAL A 89 4.93 -9.43 -8.32
CA VAL A 89 5.64 -8.72 -9.38
C VAL A 89 7.06 -9.22 -9.43
N ASP A 90 7.62 -9.38 -10.64
CA ASP A 90 9.01 -9.79 -10.84
C ASP A 90 9.97 -8.80 -10.17
N LEU A 91 10.69 -9.26 -9.15
CA LEU A 91 11.58 -8.41 -8.34
C LEU A 91 12.82 -7.96 -9.12
N GLY A 92 13.38 -8.79 -9.99
CA GLY A 92 14.52 -8.42 -10.81
C GLY A 92 14.16 -7.26 -11.74
N ARG A 93 12.98 -7.34 -12.36
CA ARG A 93 12.46 -6.27 -13.20
C ARG A 93 12.09 -5.03 -12.38
N LEU A 94 11.59 -5.21 -11.15
CA LEU A 94 11.31 -4.12 -10.22
C LEU A 94 12.59 -3.37 -9.84
N PHE A 95 13.68 -4.07 -9.51
CA PHE A 95 14.94 -3.40 -9.22
C PHE A 95 15.52 -2.68 -10.44
N ARG A 96 15.44 -3.25 -11.65
CA ARG A 96 15.81 -2.54 -12.88
C ARG A 96 14.98 -1.27 -13.07
N GLN A 97 13.67 -1.29 -12.76
CA GLN A 97 12.82 -0.10 -12.76
C GLN A 97 13.33 0.95 -11.77
N LEU A 98 13.61 0.56 -10.53
CA LEU A 98 14.06 1.47 -9.48
C LEU A 98 15.42 2.13 -9.79
N PHE A 99 16.30 1.41 -10.49
CA PHE A 99 17.60 1.94 -10.93
C PHE A 99 17.54 2.66 -12.29
N GLY A 100 16.39 2.69 -12.95
CA GLY A 100 16.24 3.30 -14.27
C GLY A 100 17.00 2.57 -15.37
N LYS A 101 17.12 1.25 -15.27
CA LYS A 101 17.84 0.40 -16.20
C LYS A 101 16.94 -0.07 -17.34
N ASP A 102 17.57 -0.49 -18.45
CA ASP A 102 16.88 -1.24 -19.48
C ASP A 102 16.33 -2.56 -18.93
N GLY A 103 15.22 -3.04 -19.46
CA GLY A 103 14.50 -4.19 -18.91
C GLY A 103 13.66 -3.89 -17.67
N GLY A 104 13.62 -2.64 -17.15
CA GLY A 104 12.60 -2.15 -16.23
C GLY A 104 11.21 -2.07 -16.90
N PHE A 105 10.16 -1.79 -16.13
CA PHE A 105 8.79 -1.69 -16.66
C PHE A 105 8.59 -0.53 -17.64
N THR A 106 9.32 0.56 -17.42
CA THR A 106 9.28 1.76 -18.27
C THR A 106 10.51 1.89 -19.18
N LYS A 107 11.33 0.86 -19.30
CA LYS A 107 12.56 0.86 -20.10
C LYS A 107 13.48 2.04 -19.74
N GLY A 108 13.60 2.36 -18.46
CA GLY A 108 14.40 3.45 -17.93
C GLY A 108 13.84 4.87 -18.12
N ARG A 109 12.61 5.03 -18.67
CA ARG A 109 11.97 6.36 -18.84
C ARG A 109 11.53 6.97 -17.53
N ASP A 110 11.22 6.14 -16.54
CA ASP A 110 10.85 6.55 -15.19
C ASP A 110 11.48 5.61 -14.16
N ARG A 111 11.46 6.01 -12.92
CA ARG A 111 11.90 5.26 -11.75
C ARG A 111 10.74 5.16 -10.76
N THR A 112 10.95 4.49 -9.62
CA THR A 112 9.90 4.28 -8.63
C THR A 112 8.71 3.50 -9.19
N PHE A 113 7.48 3.74 -8.69
CA PHE A 113 6.30 2.95 -8.99
C PHE A 113 5.39 3.56 -10.07
N HIS A 114 5.91 4.45 -10.92
CA HIS A 114 5.17 5.03 -12.04
C HIS A 114 5.03 4.05 -13.21
N PHE A 115 4.47 2.89 -12.94
CA PHE A 115 4.14 1.88 -13.94
C PHE A 115 2.92 1.08 -13.52
N GLY A 116 2.15 0.60 -14.50
CA GLY A 116 1.03 -0.30 -14.30
C GLY A 116 1.34 -1.71 -14.81
N LEU A 117 0.64 -2.71 -14.27
CA LEU A 117 0.72 -4.11 -14.68
C LEU A 117 -0.69 -4.68 -14.80
N LEU A 118 -1.23 -4.66 -16.01
CA LEU A 118 -2.60 -5.12 -16.27
C LEU A 118 -2.81 -6.58 -15.90
N GLU A 119 -1.82 -7.42 -16.16
CA GLU A 119 -1.82 -8.85 -15.81
C GLU A 119 -1.84 -9.11 -14.30
N LYS A 120 -1.43 -8.12 -13.49
CA LYS A 120 -1.49 -8.13 -12.02
C LYS A 120 -2.61 -7.27 -11.47
N ARG A 121 -3.43 -6.68 -12.34
CA ARG A 121 -4.49 -5.72 -11.97
C ARG A 121 -3.96 -4.54 -11.14
N ILE A 122 -2.74 -4.11 -11.40
CA ILE A 122 -2.14 -2.92 -10.78
C ILE A 122 -2.22 -1.78 -11.79
N VAL A 123 -2.86 -0.69 -11.39
CA VAL A 123 -2.84 0.58 -12.11
C VAL A 123 -1.67 1.40 -11.62
N GLY A 124 -0.87 1.93 -12.55
CA GLY A 124 0.29 2.75 -12.19
C GLY A 124 -0.12 4.00 -11.41
N MET A 125 0.67 4.33 -10.39
CA MET A 125 0.50 5.60 -9.71
C MET A 125 0.89 6.77 -10.62
N ILE A 126 0.30 7.92 -10.36
CA ILE A 126 0.71 9.20 -10.92
C ILE A 126 1.02 10.18 -9.77
N SER A 127 1.85 11.19 -10.03
CA SER A 127 2.29 12.12 -8.97
C SER A 127 1.21 13.10 -8.53
N HIS A 128 0.12 13.27 -9.28
CA HIS A 128 -1.01 14.09 -8.88
C HIS A 128 -1.79 13.39 -7.77
N LEU A 129 -1.83 14.01 -6.60
CA LEU A 129 -2.59 13.50 -5.46
C LEU A 129 -4.09 13.45 -5.81
N GLY A 130 -4.76 12.41 -5.33
CA GLY A 130 -6.21 12.24 -5.57
C GLY A 130 -6.59 11.69 -6.95
N ALA A 131 -5.79 11.91 -8.01
CA ALA A 131 -6.18 11.60 -9.39
C ALA A 131 -6.46 10.11 -9.67
N THR A 132 -5.90 9.17 -8.89
CA THR A 132 -6.21 7.74 -9.02
C THR A 132 -7.58 7.38 -8.43
N VAL A 133 -8.17 8.23 -7.60
CA VAL A 133 -9.44 7.96 -6.94
C VAL A 133 -10.60 7.89 -7.95
N PRO A 134 -10.81 8.89 -8.84
CA PRO A 134 -11.82 8.78 -9.89
C PRO A 134 -11.49 7.71 -10.95
N VAL A 135 -10.22 7.36 -11.15
CA VAL A 135 -9.85 6.24 -12.02
C VAL A 135 -10.38 4.91 -11.45
N ALA A 136 -10.33 4.74 -10.12
CA ALA A 136 -10.91 3.56 -9.47
C ALA A 136 -12.43 3.48 -9.69
N ASP A 137 -13.13 4.61 -9.65
CA ASP A 137 -14.57 4.69 -9.96
C ASP A 137 -14.86 4.24 -11.41
N GLY A 138 -14.04 4.68 -12.37
CA GLY A 138 -14.18 4.27 -13.76
C GLY A 138 -13.99 2.75 -13.95
N LEU A 139 -13.00 2.16 -13.27
CA LEU A 139 -12.75 0.71 -13.30
C LEU A 139 -13.89 -0.07 -12.64
N ALA A 140 -14.39 0.41 -11.52
CA ALA A 140 -15.51 -0.18 -10.80
C ALA A 140 -16.80 -0.08 -11.59
N LEU A 141 -17.07 1.05 -12.25
CA LEU A 141 -18.20 1.24 -13.15
C LEU A 141 -18.13 0.28 -14.34
N ALA A 142 -16.95 0.14 -14.96
CA ALA A 142 -16.77 -0.81 -16.06
C ALA A 142 -17.05 -2.25 -15.64
N ALA A 143 -16.61 -2.66 -14.43
CA ALA A 143 -16.91 -3.97 -13.87
C ALA A 143 -18.43 -4.15 -13.64
N GLN A 144 -19.09 -3.15 -13.05
CA GLN A 144 -20.53 -3.16 -12.81
C GLN A 144 -21.34 -3.27 -14.11
N LEU A 145 -21.00 -2.48 -15.14
CA LEU A 145 -21.68 -2.52 -16.43
C LEU A 145 -21.50 -3.86 -17.17
N ARG A 146 -20.39 -4.57 -16.91
CA ARG A 146 -20.12 -5.90 -17.46
C ARG A 146 -20.70 -7.05 -16.63
N GLY A 147 -21.32 -6.75 -15.50
CA GLY A 147 -21.80 -7.78 -14.57
C GLY A 147 -20.68 -8.55 -13.86
N GLU A 148 -19.47 -7.99 -13.81
CA GLU A 148 -18.33 -8.57 -13.13
C GLU A 148 -18.39 -8.26 -11.62
N ARG A 149 -17.89 -9.18 -10.80
CA ARG A 149 -17.89 -9.03 -9.33
C ARG A 149 -16.59 -8.44 -8.79
N ARG A 150 -15.83 -7.74 -9.61
CA ARG A 150 -14.57 -7.12 -9.24
C ARG A 150 -14.78 -5.88 -8.40
N VAL A 151 -13.83 -5.63 -7.50
CA VAL A 151 -13.73 -4.37 -6.77
C VAL A 151 -12.49 -3.60 -7.23
N ALA A 152 -12.49 -2.28 -7.00
CA ALA A 152 -11.32 -1.43 -7.17
C ALA A 152 -10.92 -0.86 -5.80
N ALA A 153 -9.68 -1.10 -5.38
CA ALA A 153 -9.12 -0.51 -4.17
C ALA A 153 -8.11 0.57 -4.55
N THR A 154 -8.37 1.80 -4.15
CA THR A 154 -7.48 2.94 -4.40
C THR A 154 -6.92 3.48 -3.11
N PHE A 155 -5.61 3.77 -3.11
CA PHE A 155 -4.91 4.30 -1.96
C PHE A 155 -4.78 5.82 -2.03
N SER A 156 -4.93 6.48 -0.89
CA SER A 156 -4.62 7.89 -0.69
C SER A 156 -3.96 8.08 0.68
N GLY A 157 -3.06 9.05 0.81
CA GLY A 157 -2.61 9.53 2.11
C GLY A 157 -3.63 10.50 2.73
N ASP A 158 -3.46 10.81 4.01
CA ASP A 158 -4.25 11.82 4.71
C ASP A 158 -4.27 13.16 3.98
N GLY A 159 -3.10 13.65 3.53
CA GLY A 159 -3.01 14.90 2.74
C GLY A 159 -3.78 14.87 1.43
N GLY A 160 -3.79 13.73 0.72
CA GLY A 160 -4.50 13.56 -0.54
C GLY A 160 -6.03 13.60 -0.41
N THR A 161 -6.57 13.43 0.79
CA THR A 161 -8.02 13.50 1.04
C THR A 161 -8.57 14.93 1.02
N SER A 162 -7.72 15.93 0.88
CA SER A 162 -8.13 17.34 0.76
C SER A 162 -8.25 17.81 -0.71
N GLU A 163 -7.86 16.96 -1.67
CA GLU A 163 -8.01 17.25 -3.09
C GLU A 163 -9.47 17.18 -3.54
N GLY A 164 -9.85 18.02 -4.51
CA GLY A 164 -11.21 18.02 -5.06
C GLY A 164 -11.61 16.67 -5.64
N ASP A 165 -10.70 16.06 -6.42
CA ASP A 165 -10.88 14.74 -7.04
C ASP A 165 -11.29 13.65 -6.04
N PHE A 166 -10.75 13.70 -4.80
CA PHE A 166 -11.15 12.77 -3.75
C PHE A 166 -12.62 12.92 -3.38
N HIS A 167 -13.07 14.15 -3.14
CA HIS A 167 -14.44 14.44 -2.72
C HIS A 167 -15.47 14.10 -3.82
N GLU A 168 -15.14 14.45 -5.07
CA GLU A 168 -15.98 14.18 -6.23
C GLU A 168 -16.13 12.68 -6.47
N ALA A 169 -15.02 11.94 -6.46
CA ALA A 169 -15.03 10.49 -6.67
C ALA A 169 -15.78 9.76 -5.56
N VAL A 170 -15.51 10.05 -4.28
CA VAL A 170 -16.22 9.40 -3.17
C VAL A 170 -17.74 9.64 -3.28
N ASN A 171 -18.15 10.85 -3.64
CA ASN A 171 -19.56 11.17 -3.85
C ASN A 171 -20.15 10.41 -5.04
N LEU A 172 -19.45 10.37 -6.19
CA LEU A 172 -19.89 9.64 -7.38
C LEU A 172 -20.06 8.14 -7.09
N ALA A 173 -19.05 7.52 -6.48
CA ALA A 173 -19.09 6.12 -6.10
C ALA A 173 -20.26 5.81 -5.15
N ALA A 174 -20.55 6.72 -4.20
CA ALA A 174 -21.67 6.57 -3.28
C ALA A 174 -23.02 6.59 -4.01
N VAL A 175 -23.23 7.57 -4.89
CA VAL A 175 -24.48 7.73 -5.66
C VAL A 175 -24.74 6.53 -6.56
N TRP A 176 -23.72 6.03 -7.24
CA TRP A 176 -23.84 4.92 -8.18
C TRP A 176 -23.61 3.55 -7.55
N LYS A 177 -23.34 3.49 -6.25
CA LYS A 177 -23.04 2.27 -5.49
C LYS A 177 -21.93 1.45 -6.13
N LEU A 178 -20.86 2.13 -6.57
CA LEU A 178 -19.73 1.49 -7.22
C LEU A 178 -18.97 0.58 -6.25
N PRO A 179 -18.43 -0.55 -6.71
CA PRO A 179 -17.65 -1.48 -5.89
C PRO A 179 -16.21 -0.94 -5.66
N VAL A 180 -16.09 0.17 -4.93
CA VAL A 180 -14.81 0.83 -4.63
C VAL A 180 -14.49 0.74 -3.15
N LEU A 181 -13.22 0.49 -2.82
CA LEU A 181 -12.65 0.62 -1.50
C LEU A 181 -11.70 1.83 -1.51
N PHE A 182 -12.04 2.86 -0.77
CA PHE A 182 -11.20 4.02 -0.56
C PHE A 182 -10.29 3.76 0.65
N VAL A 183 -9.02 3.48 0.39
CA VAL A 183 -8.01 3.13 1.40
C VAL A 183 -7.22 4.38 1.75
N ILE A 184 -7.43 4.90 2.96
CA ILE A 184 -6.71 6.08 3.45
C ILE A 184 -5.60 5.64 4.41
N GLU A 185 -4.35 5.84 4.00
CA GLU A 185 -3.18 5.69 4.86
C GLU A 185 -2.97 6.97 5.66
N ASN A 186 -3.65 7.07 6.81
CA ASN A 186 -3.47 8.22 7.70
C ASN A 186 -2.18 8.04 8.51
N ASN A 187 -1.09 8.49 7.91
CA ASN A 187 0.25 8.43 8.51
C ASN A 187 0.63 9.72 9.26
N GLN A 188 -0.36 10.58 9.50
CA GLN A 188 -0.35 11.80 10.30
C GLN A 188 0.40 12.99 9.72
N TYR A 189 0.97 12.87 8.51
CA TYR A 189 1.72 13.97 7.88
C TYR A 189 1.51 14.04 6.38
N GLY A 190 0.88 15.12 5.89
CA GLY A 190 0.92 15.52 4.49
C GLY A 190 2.17 16.34 4.21
N LEU A 191 3.20 15.77 3.58
CA LEU A 191 4.55 16.33 3.53
C LEU A 191 5.09 16.60 4.94
N SER A 192 5.15 17.87 5.37
CA SER A 192 5.53 18.31 6.72
C SER A 192 4.36 18.79 7.56
N THR A 193 3.16 18.87 6.99
CA THR A 193 1.96 19.36 7.67
C THR A 193 1.34 18.25 8.51
N PRO A 194 1.23 18.39 9.84
CA PRO A 194 0.59 17.38 10.69
C PRO A 194 -0.91 17.30 10.41
N SER A 195 -1.52 16.16 10.66
CA SER A 195 -2.94 15.93 10.42
C SER A 195 -3.86 16.91 11.16
N SER A 196 -3.44 17.41 12.32
CA SER A 196 -4.16 18.44 13.09
C SER A 196 -4.29 19.79 12.38
N GLU A 197 -3.47 20.04 11.36
CA GLU A 197 -3.50 21.25 10.54
C GLU A 197 -4.10 21.01 9.14
N GLN A 198 -4.45 19.75 8.82
CA GLN A 198 -4.98 19.38 7.50
C GLN A 198 -6.50 19.30 7.47
N TYR A 199 -7.14 18.84 8.55
CA TYR A 199 -8.59 18.63 8.60
C TYR A 199 -9.12 18.77 10.04
N ALA A 200 -10.38 19.17 10.17
CA ALA A 200 -11.03 19.44 11.45
C ALA A 200 -11.76 18.24 12.07
N CYS A 201 -12.11 17.21 11.28
CA CYS A 201 -12.73 16.01 11.80
C CYS A 201 -11.75 15.18 12.63
N THR A 202 -12.24 14.43 13.61
CA THR A 202 -11.39 13.54 14.43
C THR A 202 -10.82 12.40 13.59
N ASP A 203 -11.66 11.78 12.78
CA ASP A 203 -11.29 10.70 11.89
C ASP A 203 -11.70 11.04 10.45
N LEU A 204 -10.85 10.75 9.49
CA LEU A 204 -11.19 10.92 8.07
C LEU A 204 -12.33 10.00 7.65
N ALA A 205 -12.48 8.85 8.32
CA ALA A 205 -13.60 7.94 8.13
C ALA A 205 -14.96 8.56 8.43
N ASP A 206 -15.03 9.59 9.30
CA ASP A 206 -16.28 10.32 9.62
C ASP A 206 -16.86 11.04 8.39
N ARG A 207 -16.03 11.37 7.40
CA ARG A 207 -16.49 11.95 6.12
C ARG A 207 -17.45 11.02 5.37
N GLY A 208 -17.37 9.69 5.61
CA GLY A 208 -18.31 8.73 5.05
C GLY A 208 -19.78 9.04 5.37
N ILE A 209 -20.05 9.64 6.54
CA ILE A 209 -21.39 10.05 6.94
C ILE A 209 -21.96 11.10 5.97
N GLY A 210 -21.14 12.07 5.58
CA GLY A 210 -21.53 13.12 4.63
C GLY A 210 -21.82 12.60 3.21
N TYR A 211 -21.19 11.49 2.80
CA TYR A 211 -21.41 10.83 1.52
C TYR A 211 -22.48 9.72 1.59
N GLY A 212 -23.00 9.40 2.77
CA GLY A 212 -23.96 8.29 2.94
C GLY A 212 -23.35 6.89 2.77
N ILE A 213 -22.06 6.74 3.02
CA ILE A 213 -21.33 5.46 2.94
C ILE A 213 -20.72 5.09 4.30
N PRO A 214 -20.45 3.82 4.57
CA PRO A 214 -19.75 3.44 5.78
C PRO A 214 -18.30 3.95 5.76
N GLY A 215 -17.88 4.58 6.87
CA GLY A 215 -16.51 4.87 7.22
C GLY A 215 -16.04 3.96 8.34
N THR A 216 -14.81 3.47 8.27
CA THR A 216 -14.24 2.57 9.28
C THR A 216 -12.82 2.98 9.61
N VAL A 217 -12.55 3.23 10.90
CA VAL A 217 -11.19 3.43 11.43
C VAL A 217 -10.59 2.09 11.82
N VAL A 218 -9.37 1.84 11.40
CA VAL A 218 -8.64 0.57 11.62
C VAL A 218 -7.23 0.89 12.10
N ASP A 219 -6.70 0.07 13.01
CA ASP A 219 -5.27 0.08 13.33
C ASP A 219 -4.47 -0.41 12.10
N GLY A 220 -3.83 0.54 11.40
CA GLY A 220 -3.06 0.28 10.19
C GLY A 220 -1.76 -0.50 10.42
N ASN A 221 -1.35 -0.68 11.69
CA ASN A 221 -0.18 -1.46 12.07
C ASN A 221 -0.55 -2.89 12.53
N ASP A 222 -1.84 -3.24 12.52
CA ASP A 222 -2.32 -4.61 12.74
C ASP A 222 -2.77 -5.24 11.41
N VAL A 223 -1.90 -6.07 10.82
CA VAL A 223 -2.18 -6.67 9.51
C VAL A 223 -3.44 -7.54 9.50
N LEU A 224 -3.78 -8.17 10.62
CA LEU A 224 -5.00 -8.99 10.71
C LEU A 224 -6.26 -8.12 10.75
N ALA A 225 -6.21 -6.99 11.46
CA ALA A 225 -7.29 -6.00 11.45
C ALA A 225 -7.49 -5.41 10.05
N VAL A 226 -6.39 -5.10 9.35
CA VAL A 226 -6.43 -4.64 7.95
C VAL A 226 -7.09 -5.68 7.05
N VAL A 227 -6.62 -6.93 7.06
CA VAL A 227 -7.18 -8.03 6.23
C VAL A 227 -8.68 -8.22 6.52
N ALA A 228 -9.07 -8.21 7.78
CA ALA A 228 -10.47 -8.38 8.17
C ALA A 228 -11.37 -7.22 7.70
N ALA A 229 -10.91 -5.97 7.87
CA ALA A 229 -11.67 -4.79 7.46
C ALA A 229 -11.85 -4.74 5.93
N VAL A 230 -10.77 -4.97 5.18
CA VAL A 230 -10.79 -5.00 3.70
C VAL A 230 -11.67 -6.14 3.20
N GLY A 231 -11.58 -7.33 3.79
CA GLY A 231 -12.42 -8.48 3.41
C GLY A 231 -13.90 -8.17 3.58
N ARG A 232 -14.31 -7.55 4.68
CA ARG A 232 -15.71 -7.10 4.89
C ARG A 232 -16.14 -6.06 3.87
N ALA A 233 -15.29 -5.05 3.63
CA ALA A 233 -15.59 -3.98 2.67
C ALA A 233 -15.70 -4.53 1.24
N ALA A 234 -14.80 -5.44 0.83
CA ALA A 234 -14.86 -6.08 -0.47
C ALA A 234 -16.12 -6.96 -0.64
N ALA A 235 -16.48 -7.73 0.38
CA ALA A 235 -17.72 -8.53 0.37
C ALA A 235 -18.95 -7.63 0.22
N ARG A 236 -19.01 -6.51 0.94
CA ARG A 236 -20.06 -5.52 0.85
C ARG A 236 -20.15 -4.93 -0.58
N ALA A 237 -19.01 -4.52 -1.14
CA ALA A 237 -18.94 -3.94 -2.48
C ALA A 237 -19.40 -4.94 -3.56
N ARG A 238 -18.94 -6.20 -3.48
CA ARG A 238 -19.38 -7.29 -4.38
C ARG A 238 -20.88 -7.63 -4.28
N ALA A 239 -21.48 -7.35 -3.12
CA ALA A 239 -22.91 -7.50 -2.90
C ALA A 239 -23.74 -6.31 -3.43
N GLY A 240 -23.11 -5.36 -4.15
CA GLY A 240 -23.79 -4.19 -4.72
C GLY A 240 -24.20 -3.14 -3.67
N GLN A 241 -23.64 -3.20 -2.47
CA GLN A 241 -23.96 -2.28 -1.37
C GLN A 241 -23.16 -0.97 -1.41
N GLY A 242 -22.37 -0.75 -2.46
CA GLY A 242 -21.60 0.46 -2.68
C GLY A 242 -20.23 0.48 -2.00
N PRO A 243 -19.56 1.65 -2.05
CA PRO A 243 -18.19 1.80 -1.58
C PRO A 243 -18.07 1.83 -0.05
N THR A 244 -16.84 1.73 0.42
CA THR A 244 -16.48 1.90 1.84
C THR A 244 -15.26 2.79 1.96
N LEU A 245 -15.26 3.73 2.89
CA LEU A 245 -14.12 4.54 3.26
C LEU A 245 -13.38 3.86 4.43
N LEU A 246 -12.16 3.40 4.19
CA LEU A 246 -11.32 2.70 5.16
C LEU A 246 -10.17 3.62 5.57
N GLU A 247 -10.16 4.08 6.80
CA GLU A 247 -9.07 4.86 7.35
C GLU A 247 -8.17 3.98 8.19
N PHE A 248 -6.94 3.80 7.77
CA PHE A 248 -5.92 3.06 8.49
C PHE A 248 -5.00 4.03 9.23
N LYS A 249 -5.10 4.07 10.56
CA LYS A 249 -4.22 4.85 11.41
C LYS A 249 -2.85 4.20 11.47
N THR A 250 -1.85 4.94 11.05
CA THR A 250 -0.45 4.50 11.02
C THR A 250 0.48 5.71 11.25
N PHE A 251 1.76 5.52 11.02
CA PHE A 251 2.73 6.60 11.16
C PHE A 251 3.86 6.45 10.13
N ARG A 252 4.26 7.57 9.55
CA ARG A 252 5.39 7.62 8.65
C ARG A 252 6.70 7.68 9.41
N MET A 253 7.38 6.54 9.55
CA MET A 253 8.62 6.38 10.30
C MET A 253 9.84 7.07 9.66
N ARG A 254 9.71 7.59 8.44
CA ARG A 254 10.79 8.22 7.67
C ARG A 254 10.34 9.56 7.11
N GLY A 255 11.24 10.30 6.48
CA GLY A 255 10.87 11.54 5.79
C GLY A 255 9.81 11.31 4.69
N HIS A 256 9.22 12.38 4.17
CA HIS A 256 8.31 12.26 3.03
C HIS A 256 8.99 11.57 1.86
N GLU A 257 10.16 12.04 1.51
CA GLU A 257 11.21 11.37 0.77
C GLU A 257 12.41 11.23 1.71
N GLU A 258 13.26 10.23 1.55
CA GLU A 258 14.37 9.99 2.47
C GLU A 258 15.32 11.20 2.59
N ALA A 259 15.48 11.98 1.50
CA ALA A 259 16.28 13.19 1.51
C ALA A 259 15.64 14.36 2.29
N SER A 260 14.32 14.33 2.54
CA SER A 260 13.60 15.44 3.19
C SER A 260 13.86 15.54 4.69
N GLY A 261 14.36 14.49 5.33
CA GLY A 261 14.55 14.44 6.78
C GLY A 261 13.23 14.43 7.57
N THR A 262 13.35 14.49 8.90
CA THR A 262 12.20 14.40 9.83
C THR A 262 12.27 15.44 10.95
N ALA A 263 13.02 16.53 10.78
CA ALA A 263 13.25 17.55 11.83
C ALA A 263 11.95 18.20 12.34
N TYR A 264 10.87 18.19 11.56
CA TYR A 264 9.55 18.73 11.92
C TYR A 264 8.70 17.74 12.75
N VAL A 265 9.15 16.50 12.93
CA VAL A 265 8.40 15.46 13.65
C VAL A 265 8.94 15.36 15.08
N PRO A 266 8.09 15.43 16.13
CA PRO A 266 8.50 15.21 17.49
C PRO A 266 9.16 13.83 17.68
N PRO A 267 10.37 13.73 18.26
CA PRO A 267 11.09 12.45 18.42
C PRO A 267 10.30 11.35 19.16
N GLN A 268 9.46 11.75 20.11
CA GLN A 268 8.65 10.84 20.91
C GLN A 268 7.67 10.01 20.07
N LEU A 269 7.21 10.54 18.94
CA LEU A 269 6.32 9.81 18.03
C LEU A 269 7.03 8.63 17.39
N PHE A 270 8.31 8.74 17.07
CA PHE A 270 9.08 7.61 16.54
C PHE A 270 9.20 6.46 17.56
N GLU A 271 9.38 6.80 18.84
CA GLU A 271 9.43 5.80 19.92
C GLU A 271 8.06 5.13 20.11
N GLU A 272 6.99 5.93 20.14
CA GLU A 272 5.62 5.43 20.29
C GLU A 272 5.27 4.46 19.17
N TRP A 273 5.46 4.90 17.91
CA TRP A 273 5.09 4.10 16.75
C TRP A 273 6.07 2.97 16.45
N GLY A 274 7.33 3.10 16.85
CA GLY A 274 8.31 2.01 16.80
C GLY A 274 7.88 0.78 17.62
N ARG A 275 7.17 0.99 18.75
CA ARG A 275 6.59 -0.09 19.56
C ARG A 275 5.40 -0.78 18.86
N LYS A 276 4.83 -0.12 17.85
CA LYS A 276 3.72 -0.63 17.04
C LYS A 276 4.18 -1.13 15.67
N ASP A 277 5.47 -1.44 15.50
CA ASP A 277 6.02 -1.92 14.23
C ASP A 277 5.21 -3.13 13.72
N PRO A 278 4.66 -3.07 12.48
CA PRO A 278 3.71 -4.08 12.01
C PRO A 278 4.35 -5.46 11.80
N VAL A 279 5.64 -5.52 11.43
CA VAL A 279 6.34 -6.79 11.21
C VAL A 279 6.60 -7.46 12.56
N ALA A 280 7.23 -6.73 13.50
CA ALA A 280 7.54 -7.23 14.84
C ALA A 280 6.27 -7.62 15.61
N ARG A 281 5.21 -6.85 15.48
CA ARG A 281 3.92 -7.07 16.13
C ARG A 281 3.25 -8.34 15.63
N PHE A 282 3.26 -8.58 14.32
CA PHE A 282 2.69 -9.80 13.76
C PHE A 282 3.55 -11.03 14.07
N GLU A 283 4.87 -10.89 14.08
CA GLU A 283 5.82 -11.93 14.50
C GLU A 283 5.56 -12.38 15.94
N GLN A 284 5.43 -11.42 16.87
CA GLN A 284 5.08 -11.70 18.28
C GLN A 284 3.71 -12.40 18.40
N TRP A 285 2.72 -11.95 17.62
CA TRP A 285 1.39 -12.57 17.61
C TRP A 285 1.44 -14.03 17.14
N LEU A 286 2.24 -14.33 16.12
CA LEU A 286 2.45 -15.69 15.61
C LEU A 286 3.19 -16.57 16.61
N ALA A 287 4.27 -16.05 17.21
CA ALA A 287 5.06 -16.75 18.21
C ALA A 287 4.23 -17.13 19.44
N ALA A 288 3.42 -16.20 19.96
CA ALA A 288 2.52 -16.43 21.07
C ALA A 288 1.47 -17.54 20.83
N ARG A 289 1.26 -17.93 19.57
CA ARG A 289 0.33 -19.00 19.14
C ARG A 289 1.03 -20.27 18.64
N GLY A 290 2.36 -20.32 18.72
CA GLY A 290 3.15 -21.44 18.21
C GLY A 290 3.09 -21.61 16.69
N LEU A 291 2.71 -20.56 15.95
CA LEU A 291 2.62 -20.57 14.49
C LEU A 291 3.94 -20.18 13.80
N LEU A 292 4.81 -19.52 14.55
CA LEU A 292 6.15 -19.13 14.15
C LEU A 292 7.08 -19.27 15.37
N ASP A 293 8.22 -19.89 15.18
CA ASP A 293 9.34 -19.86 16.12
C ASP A 293 10.47 -18.96 15.58
N ASP A 294 11.38 -18.55 16.45
CA ASP A 294 12.50 -17.68 16.10
C ASP A 294 13.33 -18.27 14.96
N ALA A 295 13.59 -19.59 15.01
CA ALA A 295 14.33 -20.30 13.98
C ALA A 295 13.65 -20.25 12.60
N THR A 296 12.34 -20.26 12.56
CA THR A 296 11.56 -20.15 11.30
C THR A 296 11.56 -18.71 10.77
N GLY A 297 11.42 -17.73 11.64
CA GLY A 297 11.54 -16.31 11.27
C GLY A 297 12.93 -16.00 10.72
N ASP A 298 13.98 -16.46 11.39
CA ASP A 298 15.37 -16.29 10.95
C ASP A 298 15.67 -17.01 9.64
N ARG A 299 15.14 -18.23 9.46
CA ARG A 299 15.27 -18.96 8.19
C ARG A 299 14.62 -18.17 7.04
N MET A 300 13.42 -17.62 7.21
CA MET A 300 12.78 -16.80 6.18
C MET A 300 13.61 -15.57 5.82
N ARG A 301 14.22 -14.91 6.81
CA ARG A 301 15.14 -13.78 6.57
C ARG A 301 16.41 -14.23 5.83
N ALA A 302 16.99 -15.35 6.26
CA ALA A 302 18.18 -15.93 5.65
C ALA A 302 17.94 -16.41 4.21
N GLU A 303 16.73 -16.83 3.88
CA GLU A 303 16.33 -17.19 2.51
C GLU A 303 16.13 -15.94 1.62
N LEU A 304 15.46 -14.90 2.13
CA LEU A 304 15.06 -13.74 1.35
C LEU A 304 16.22 -12.78 1.08
N LYS A 305 17.06 -12.53 2.08
CA LYS A 305 18.17 -11.55 1.94
C LYS A 305 19.13 -11.83 0.78
N PRO A 306 19.66 -13.06 0.62
CA PRO A 306 20.56 -13.36 -0.50
C PRO A 306 19.88 -13.24 -1.85
N VAL A 307 18.58 -13.57 -1.94
CA VAL A 307 17.80 -13.40 -3.18
C VAL A 307 17.66 -11.93 -3.54
N ILE A 308 17.34 -11.08 -2.56
CA ILE A 308 17.26 -9.62 -2.77
C ILE A 308 18.62 -9.08 -3.19
N ASP A 309 19.70 -9.47 -2.52
CA ASP A 309 21.05 -9.02 -2.82
C ASP A 309 21.46 -9.39 -4.24
N ALA A 310 21.26 -10.64 -4.65
CA ALA A 310 21.59 -11.11 -6.00
C ALA A 310 20.80 -10.36 -7.08
N LEU A 311 19.48 -10.15 -6.87
CA LEU A 311 18.63 -9.41 -7.81
C LEU A 311 19.00 -7.93 -7.90
N VAL A 312 19.42 -7.32 -6.80
CA VAL A 312 19.95 -5.94 -6.79
C VAL A 312 21.23 -5.85 -7.58
N ASP A 313 22.18 -6.77 -7.36
CA ASP A 313 23.47 -6.76 -8.07
C ASP A 313 23.28 -7.00 -9.57
N GLU A 314 22.40 -7.94 -9.96
CA GLU A 314 22.01 -8.16 -11.35
C GLU A 314 21.38 -6.92 -11.98
N ALA A 315 20.46 -6.27 -11.27
CA ALA A 315 19.79 -5.08 -11.78
C ALA A 315 20.74 -3.88 -11.93
N LEU A 316 21.71 -3.74 -11.02
CA LEU A 316 22.73 -2.68 -11.12
C LEU A 316 23.71 -2.92 -12.27
N ALA A 317 24.01 -4.18 -12.59
CA ALA A 317 24.84 -4.56 -13.73
C ALA A 317 24.10 -4.51 -15.07
N ALA A 318 22.77 -4.37 -15.05
CA ALA A 318 21.97 -4.28 -16.27
C ALA A 318 22.33 -3.02 -17.09
N PRO A 319 22.19 -3.07 -18.43
CA PRO A 319 22.48 -1.94 -19.29
C PRO A 319 21.64 -0.70 -18.94
N ASP A 320 22.23 0.48 -19.16
CA ASP A 320 21.49 1.72 -19.16
C ASP A 320 20.61 1.82 -20.42
N PRO A 321 19.46 2.49 -20.37
CA PRO A 321 18.59 2.65 -21.53
C PRO A 321 19.30 3.47 -22.61
N ARG A 322 19.08 3.12 -23.88
CA ARG A 322 19.65 3.84 -25.03
C ARG A 322 18.84 5.09 -25.32
N SER A 323 19.51 6.23 -25.42
CA SER A 323 18.86 7.53 -25.67
C SER A 323 18.14 7.61 -27.03
N GLU A 324 18.64 6.90 -28.03
CA GLU A 324 18.04 6.86 -29.37
C GLU A 324 16.68 6.15 -29.40
N GLU A 325 16.45 5.18 -28.53
CA GLU A 325 15.17 4.47 -28.44
C GLU A 325 14.04 5.38 -27.91
N HIS A 326 14.38 6.38 -27.10
CA HIS A 326 13.42 7.36 -26.61
C HIS A 326 13.02 8.38 -27.68
N THR A 327 13.88 8.66 -28.66
CA THR A 327 13.64 9.63 -29.72
C THR A 327 12.77 9.08 -30.85
N SER A 328 12.94 7.80 -31.22
CA SER A 328 12.23 7.16 -32.31
C SER A 328 10.74 6.90 -32.01
N GLU A 329 10.40 6.62 -30.74
CA GLU A 329 8.99 6.41 -30.35
C GLU A 329 8.19 7.71 -30.23
N LEU A 330 8.85 8.85 -29.95
CA LEU A 330 8.22 10.18 -29.94
C LEU A 330 7.97 10.72 -31.36
N GLN A 331 8.70 10.24 -32.36
CA GLN A 331 8.52 10.63 -33.77
C GLN A 331 7.46 9.79 -34.49
N SER A 332 6.99 8.70 -33.88
CA SER A 332 5.96 7.80 -34.46
C SER A 332 4.54 8.07 -33.93
N GLN A 333 4.35 9.09 -33.09
CA GLN A 333 3.07 9.61 -32.63
C GLN A 333 2.76 10.96 -33.28
#